data_0f5679955d4aaaa5fe496560f0827249
#
_entry.id   0f5679955d4aaaa5fe496560f0827249
#
_cell.length_a   1.000
_cell.length_b   1.000
_cell.length_c   1.000
_cell.angle_alpha   90.00
_cell.angle_beta   90.00
_cell.angle_gamma   90.00
#
_symmetry.space_group_name_H-M   'P 1'
#
loop_
_entity.id
_entity.type
_entity.pdbx_description
1 polymer ?
#
loop_
_entity_poly.entity_id
_entity_poly.type
_entity_poly.pdbx_seq_one_letter_code
_entity_poly.pdbx_strand_id
1 'polypeptide(L)'
;MCFPIADARRGNNSSSNGRSEILDKYDTSQSNYLLPIIKPFGDIDERKQYIYAAHNINRCLKIIGKELGLSVSLTLYVARHAWASIAKSKNVPLSVISEGMGHDSEATTRIYLASLDTMAIDKANSMILKSL
;
A
#
# COMPACT_ATOMS: atom_id res chain seq x y z
N MET A 1 -6.05 8.60 -0.88
CA MET A 1 -6.98 8.70 0.27
C MET A 1 -6.18 8.58 1.55
N CYS A 2 -6.14 9.65 2.34
CA CYS A 2 -5.55 9.61 3.69
C CYS A 2 -6.67 9.27 4.65
N PHE A 3 -6.56 8.17 5.38
CA PHE A 3 -7.54 7.78 6.39
C PHE A 3 -7.31 8.56 7.68
N PRO A 4 -8.35 9.15 8.30
CA PRO A 4 -8.24 9.74 9.62
C PRO A 4 -8.03 8.65 10.69
N ILE A 5 -7.25 8.99 11.71
CA ILE A 5 -6.76 8.11 12.78
C ILE A 5 -7.87 7.55 13.72
N ALA A 6 -9.09 8.02 13.62
CA ALA A 6 -10.11 7.77 14.64
C ALA A 6 -10.39 6.29 14.94
N ASP A 7 -10.05 5.36 14.05
CA ASP A 7 -10.37 3.94 14.19
C ASP A 7 -9.17 3.00 14.42
N ALA A 8 -7.94 3.48 14.24
CA ALA A 8 -6.76 2.61 14.33
C ALA A 8 -6.33 2.26 15.78
N ARG A 9 -6.86 2.92 16.79
CA ARG A 9 -6.49 2.74 18.21
C ARG A 9 -7.37 1.75 19.00
N ARG A 10 -8.40 1.17 18.42
CA ARG A 10 -9.33 0.24 19.09
C ARG A 10 -9.15 -1.23 18.71
N GLY A 11 -7.95 -1.69 18.56
CA GLY A 11 -7.65 -3.10 18.34
C GLY A 11 -6.63 -3.61 19.35
N ASN A 12 -7.04 -3.88 20.57
CA ASN A 12 -6.31 -4.78 21.46
C ASN A 12 -6.33 -6.17 20.82
N ASN A 13 -5.23 -6.59 20.20
CA ASN A 13 -4.89 -8.00 20.17
C ASN A 13 -3.43 -8.29 19.77
N SER A 14 -2.85 -9.16 20.49
CA SER A 14 -1.52 -9.70 20.71
C SER A 14 -0.86 -10.40 19.51
N SER A 15 -0.77 -9.77 18.34
CA SER A 15 -0.01 -10.33 17.19
C SER A 15 0.66 -9.27 16.29
N SER A 16 1.00 -8.09 16.81
CA SER A 16 1.48 -6.96 16.00
C SER A 16 2.82 -6.36 16.46
N ASN A 17 3.73 -7.17 16.99
CA ASN A 17 4.98 -6.64 17.58
C ASN A 17 5.78 -5.70 16.67
N GLY A 18 5.96 -6.04 15.37
CA GLY A 18 6.77 -5.19 14.50
C GLY A 18 6.07 -3.91 14.00
N ARG A 19 4.73 -3.88 13.97
CA ARG A 19 3.96 -2.73 13.51
C ARG A 19 3.87 -1.65 14.59
N SER A 20 3.64 -2.05 15.84
CA SER A 20 3.62 -1.15 17.00
C SER A 20 4.96 -0.48 17.21
N GLU A 21 6.07 -1.25 17.16
CA GLU A 21 7.43 -0.75 17.34
C GLU A 21 7.83 0.36 16.34
N ILE A 22 7.31 0.30 15.11
CA ILE A 22 7.56 1.35 14.11
C ILE A 22 6.75 2.60 14.43
N LEU A 23 5.48 2.45 14.80
CA LEU A 23 4.59 3.57 15.08
C LEU A 23 4.98 4.29 16.37
N ASP A 24 5.42 3.53 17.38
CA ASP A 24 5.83 4.08 18.68
C ASP A 24 7.10 4.95 18.61
N LYS A 25 7.84 4.86 17.49
CA LYS A 25 9.00 5.74 17.22
C LYS A 25 8.60 7.17 16.85
N TYR A 26 7.34 7.40 16.51
CA TYR A 26 6.87 8.69 16.03
C TYR A 26 5.86 9.30 17.00
N ASP A 27 6.14 10.51 17.48
CA ASP A 27 5.15 11.29 18.21
C ASP A 27 4.12 11.87 17.23
N THR A 28 2.91 11.34 17.29
CA THR A 28 1.77 11.78 16.47
C THR A 28 0.70 12.49 17.30
N SER A 29 1.01 12.88 18.53
CA SER A 29 0.04 13.50 19.46
C SER A 29 -0.56 14.80 18.91
N GLN A 30 0.20 15.53 18.08
CA GLN A 30 -0.18 16.81 17.49
C GLN A 30 -0.69 16.68 16.05
N SER A 31 -0.87 15.46 15.54
CA SER A 31 -1.23 15.22 14.13
C SER A 31 -2.44 14.29 14.02
N ASN A 32 -3.31 14.56 13.05
CA ASN A 32 -4.40 13.66 12.65
C ASN A 32 -3.89 12.48 11.81
N TYR A 33 -2.59 12.43 11.52
CA TYR A 33 -1.97 11.41 10.67
C TYR A 33 -1.12 10.45 11.50
N LEU A 34 -1.10 9.18 11.10
CA LEU A 34 -0.37 8.12 11.79
C LEU A 34 1.15 8.26 11.65
N LEU A 35 1.63 8.87 10.57
CA LEU A 35 3.04 9.10 10.31
C LEU A 35 3.31 10.60 10.17
N PRO A 36 4.48 11.12 10.61
CA PRO A 36 4.82 12.54 10.58
C PRO A 36 5.22 13.01 9.18
N ILE A 37 4.50 12.56 8.15
CA ILE A 37 4.73 12.93 6.74
C ILE A 37 4.08 14.29 6.44
N ILE A 38 2.89 14.50 7.01
CA ILE A 38 2.11 15.71 6.81
C ILE A 38 2.21 16.56 8.07
N LYS A 39 2.64 17.80 7.91
CA LYS A 39 2.72 18.79 8.98
C LYS A 39 1.50 19.71 8.87
N PRO A 40 0.53 19.64 9.78
CA PRO A 40 -0.74 20.38 9.68
C PRO A 40 -0.58 21.90 9.76
N PHE A 41 0.56 22.39 10.28
CA PHE A 41 0.87 23.81 10.47
C PHE A 41 1.95 24.33 9.52
N GLY A 42 2.17 23.66 8.39
CA GLY A 42 3.16 24.06 7.40
C GLY A 42 2.56 25.03 6.35
N ASP A 43 3.42 25.84 5.70
CA ASP A 43 3.05 26.76 4.62
C ASP A 43 2.58 26.04 3.35
N ILE A 44 2.77 24.73 3.26
CA ILE A 44 2.46 23.91 2.10
C ILE A 44 1.17 23.12 2.37
N ASP A 45 0.24 23.19 1.43
CA ASP A 45 -0.98 22.40 1.42
C ASP A 45 -0.72 20.89 1.69
N GLU A 46 -1.51 20.26 2.55
CA GLU A 46 -1.35 18.87 2.98
C GLU A 46 -1.31 17.91 1.80
N ARG A 47 -2.15 18.14 0.76
CA ARG A 47 -2.16 17.32 -0.45
C ARG A 47 -0.84 17.40 -1.20
N LYS A 48 -0.22 18.57 -1.28
CA LYS A 48 1.10 18.74 -1.90
C LYS A 48 2.19 18.05 -1.09
N GLN A 49 2.15 18.18 0.24
CA GLN A 49 3.08 17.46 1.12
C GLN A 49 2.99 15.94 0.89
N TYR A 50 1.78 15.39 0.82
CA TYR A 50 1.55 13.97 0.52
C TYR A 50 2.15 13.57 -0.84
N ILE A 51 1.88 14.36 -1.89
CA ILE A 51 2.39 14.08 -3.24
C ILE A 51 3.92 14.08 -3.25
N TYR A 52 4.56 15.07 -2.63
CA TYR A 52 6.02 15.16 -2.55
C TYR A 52 6.61 13.97 -1.78
N ALA A 53 6.01 13.60 -0.65
CA ALA A 53 6.44 12.44 0.12
C ALA A 53 6.31 11.14 -0.69
N ALA A 54 5.19 10.92 -1.37
CA ALA A 54 4.96 9.76 -2.21
C ALA A 54 5.96 9.67 -3.37
N HIS A 55 6.28 10.79 -4.03
CA HIS A 55 7.32 10.87 -5.05
C HIS A 55 8.69 10.49 -4.51
N ASN A 56 9.07 11.03 -3.35
CA ASN A 56 10.36 10.75 -2.73
C ASN A 56 10.47 9.27 -2.32
N ILE A 57 9.43 8.71 -1.69
CA ILE A 57 9.37 7.29 -1.34
C ILE A 57 9.52 6.42 -2.59
N ASN A 58 8.78 6.71 -3.65
CA ASN A 58 8.88 5.95 -4.90
C ASN A 58 10.26 6.04 -5.53
N ARG A 59 10.93 7.18 -5.44
CA ARG A 59 12.33 7.34 -5.88
C ARG A 59 13.26 6.42 -5.10
N CYS A 60 13.16 6.41 -3.78
CA CYS A 60 13.96 5.54 -2.92
C CYS A 60 13.69 4.06 -3.18
N LEU A 61 12.41 3.67 -3.32
CA LEU A 61 12.02 2.30 -3.63
C LEU A 61 12.61 1.80 -4.96
N LYS A 62 12.66 2.66 -5.99
CA LYS A 62 13.27 2.31 -7.28
C LYS A 62 14.78 2.07 -7.15
N ILE A 63 15.48 2.85 -6.33
CA ILE A 63 16.91 2.66 -6.07
C ILE A 63 17.13 1.31 -5.38
N ILE A 64 16.38 1.04 -4.30
CA ILE A 64 16.45 -0.24 -3.58
C ILE A 64 16.16 -1.42 -4.51
N GLY A 65 15.10 -1.33 -5.33
CA GLY A 65 14.75 -2.39 -6.28
C GLY A 65 15.88 -2.66 -7.28
N LYS A 66 16.56 -1.61 -7.75
CA LYS A 66 17.71 -1.74 -8.64
C LYS A 66 18.91 -2.39 -7.95
N GLU A 67 19.24 -1.98 -6.72
CA GLU A 67 20.33 -2.55 -5.93
C GLU A 67 20.10 -4.04 -5.62
N LEU A 68 18.85 -4.43 -5.40
CA LEU A 68 18.44 -5.83 -5.20
C LEU A 68 18.32 -6.64 -6.50
N GLY A 69 18.58 -6.05 -7.65
CA GLY A 69 18.49 -6.72 -8.94
C GLY A 69 17.09 -7.15 -9.34
N LEU A 70 16.05 -6.48 -8.82
CA LEU A 70 14.68 -6.83 -9.14
C LEU A 70 14.32 -6.43 -10.57
N SER A 71 13.65 -7.32 -11.30
CA SER A 71 13.17 -7.08 -12.66
C SER A 71 11.99 -6.08 -12.71
N VAL A 72 11.35 -5.83 -11.58
CA VAL A 72 10.19 -4.94 -11.44
C VAL A 72 10.59 -3.69 -10.68
N SER A 73 10.22 -2.51 -11.20
CA SER A 73 10.42 -1.24 -10.52
C SER A 73 9.54 -1.15 -9.28
N LEU A 74 10.15 -1.12 -8.09
CA LEU A 74 9.39 -0.99 -6.84
C LEU A 74 8.75 0.39 -6.73
N THR A 75 7.49 0.38 -6.35
CA THR A 75 6.69 1.59 -6.03
C THR A 75 5.68 1.28 -4.94
N LEU A 76 5.12 2.31 -4.31
CA LEU A 76 3.99 2.15 -3.37
C LEU A 76 2.82 1.41 -4.03
N TYR A 77 2.59 1.63 -5.33
CA TYR A 77 1.54 0.96 -6.08
C TYR A 77 1.82 -0.55 -6.24
N VAL A 78 3.05 -0.92 -6.58
CA VAL A 78 3.48 -2.33 -6.66
C VAL A 78 3.35 -3.02 -5.31
N ALA A 79 3.73 -2.36 -4.21
CA ALA A 79 3.56 -2.90 -2.87
C ALA A 79 2.08 -3.16 -2.54
N ARG A 80 1.20 -2.23 -2.90
CA ARG A 80 -0.25 -2.38 -2.73
C ARG A 80 -0.82 -3.55 -3.53
N HIS A 81 -0.41 -3.69 -4.80
CA HIS A 81 -0.80 -4.83 -5.65
C HIS A 81 -0.31 -6.15 -5.07
N ALA A 82 0.95 -6.23 -4.64
CA ALA A 82 1.52 -7.43 -4.07
C ALA A 82 0.76 -7.85 -2.80
N TRP A 83 0.45 -6.90 -1.91
CA TRP A 83 -0.33 -7.19 -0.71
C TRP A 83 -1.71 -7.78 -1.06
N ALA A 84 -2.45 -7.15 -1.97
CA ALA A 84 -3.78 -7.60 -2.36
C ALA A 84 -3.76 -8.98 -3.04
N SER A 85 -2.77 -9.24 -3.90
CA SER A 85 -2.59 -10.53 -4.56
C SER A 85 -2.25 -11.64 -3.57
N ILE A 86 -1.36 -11.35 -2.60
CA ILE A 86 -0.99 -12.31 -1.55
C ILE A 86 -2.20 -12.57 -0.65
N ALA A 87 -2.93 -11.54 -0.22
CA ALA A 87 -4.12 -11.68 0.60
C ALA A 87 -5.16 -12.58 -0.11
N LYS A 88 -5.40 -12.35 -1.40
CA LYS A 88 -6.28 -13.18 -2.22
C LYS A 88 -5.78 -14.64 -2.29
N SER A 89 -4.50 -14.88 -2.55
CA SER A 89 -3.92 -16.21 -2.64
C SER A 89 -3.95 -16.98 -1.33
N LYS A 90 -4.04 -16.27 -0.19
CA LYS A 90 -4.20 -16.82 1.15
C LYS A 90 -5.66 -16.96 1.59
N ASN A 91 -6.60 -16.77 0.66
CA ASN A 91 -8.04 -16.83 0.92
C ASN A 91 -8.52 -15.89 2.04
N VAL A 92 -7.88 -14.72 2.19
CA VAL A 92 -8.39 -13.69 3.09
C VAL A 92 -9.76 -13.21 2.59
N PRO A 93 -10.77 -13.09 3.48
CA PRO A 93 -12.09 -12.62 3.08
C PRO A 93 -12.06 -11.31 2.33
N LEU A 94 -12.90 -11.18 1.29
CA LEU A 94 -12.95 -9.99 0.43
C LEU A 94 -13.26 -8.72 1.22
N SER A 95 -14.10 -8.80 2.23
CA SER A 95 -14.41 -7.69 3.14
C SER A 95 -13.16 -7.15 3.84
N VAL A 96 -12.30 -8.06 4.35
CA VAL A 96 -11.04 -7.70 5.02
C VAL A 96 -10.05 -7.08 4.03
N ILE A 97 -9.97 -7.60 2.80
CA ILE A 97 -9.14 -7.01 1.75
C ILE A 97 -9.66 -5.62 1.39
N SER A 98 -10.98 -5.46 1.26
CA SER A 98 -11.63 -4.18 0.94
C SER A 98 -11.32 -3.12 1.99
N GLU A 99 -11.47 -3.47 3.25
CA GLU A 99 -11.15 -2.60 4.38
C GLU A 99 -9.66 -2.24 4.41
N GLY A 100 -8.77 -3.23 4.30
CA GLY A 100 -7.32 -3.01 4.28
C GLY A 100 -6.83 -2.18 3.09
N MET A 101 -7.56 -2.20 1.98
CA MET A 101 -7.30 -1.35 0.83
C MET A 101 -8.00 0.02 0.91
N GLY A 102 -8.89 0.21 1.86
CA GLY A 102 -9.67 1.44 2.00
C GLY A 102 -10.59 1.70 0.80
N HIS A 103 -11.20 0.66 0.28
CA HIS A 103 -12.22 0.79 -0.75
C HIS A 103 -13.60 1.01 -0.12
N ASP A 104 -14.40 1.85 -0.73
CA ASP A 104 -15.77 2.16 -0.26
C ASP A 104 -16.74 0.98 -0.39
N SER A 105 -16.39 -0.02 -1.23
CA SER A 105 -17.20 -1.21 -1.42
C SER A 105 -16.39 -2.43 -1.83
N GLU A 106 -16.91 -3.62 -1.48
CA GLU A 106 -16.34 -4.89 -1.96
C GLU A 106 -16.40 -5.05 -3.47
N ALA A 107 -17.38 -4.42 -4.12
CA ALA A 107 -17.50 -4.43 -5.59
C ALA A 107 -16.26 -3.80 -6.24
N THR A 108 -15.80 -2.67 -5.71
CA THR A 108 -14.54 -2.01 -6.14
C THR A 108 -13.35 -2.94 -5.97
N THR A 109 -13.27 -3.63 -4.83
CA THR A 109 -12.19 -4.58 -4.55
C THR A 109 -12.22 -5.78 -5.50
N ARG A 110 -13.40 -6.29 -5.81
CA ARG A 110 -13.58 -7.40 -6.75
C ARG A 110 -13.10 -7.06 -8.16
N ILE A 111 -13.47 -5.88 -8.66
CA ILE A 111 -13.02 -5.38 -9.97
C ILE A 111 -11.50 -5.21 -9.97
N TYR A 112 -10.96 -4.63 -8.90
CA TYR A 112 -9.52 -4.43 -8.73
C TYR A 112 -8.75 -5.77 -8.75
N LEU A 113 -9.20 -6.77 -7.98
CA LEU A 113 -8.57 -8.09 -7.95
C LEU A 113 -8.70 -8.83 -9.28
N ALA A 114 -9.83 -8.69 -9.98
CA ALA A 114 -10.00 -9.25 -11.32
C ALA A 114 -8.99 -8.64 -12.32
N SER A 115 -8.72 -7.34 -12.25
CA SER A 115 -7.74 -6.69 -13.11
C SER A 115 -6.30 -7.22 -12.88
N LEU A 116 -5.97 -7.62 -11.66
CA LEU A 116 -4.66 -8.23 -11.35
C LEU A 116 -4.52 -9.63 -11.96
N ASP A 117 -5.60 -10.42 -11.97
CA ASP A 117 -5.61 -11.74 -12.61
C ASP A 117 -5.42 -11.64 -14.13
N THR A 118 -6.08 -10.68 -14.76
CA THR A 118 -5.94 -10.41 -16.21
C THR A 118 -4.48 -10.08 -16.57
N MET A 119 -3.82 -9.24 -15.79
CA MET A 119 -2.41 -8.91 -16.00
C MET A 119 -1.49 -10.15 -15.91
N ALA A 120 -1.79 -11.09 -15.02
CA ALA A 120 -1.03 -12.34 -14.89
C ALA A 120 -1.24 -13.24 -16.12
N ILE A 121 -2.47 -13.33 -16.63
CA ILE A 121 -2.82 -14.07 -17.84
C ILE A 121 -2.14 -13.46 -19.07
N ASP A 122 -2.18 -12.15 -19.22
CA ASP A 122 -1.57 -11.44 -20.34
C ASP A 122 -0.05 -11.65 -20.37
N LYS A 123 0.59 -11.64 -19.19
CA LYS A 123 2.02 -11.94 -19.06
C LYS A 123 2.33 -13.39 -19.45
N ALA A 124 1.52 -14.34 -19.02
CA ALA A 124 1.68 -15.75 -19.39
C ALA A 124 1.51 -15.96 -20.90
N ASN A 125 0.48 -15.37 -21.50
CA ASN A 125 0.25 -15.40 -22.95
C ASN A 125 1.41 -14.80 -23.72
N SER A 126 1.95 -13.65 -23.27
CA SER A 126 3.12 -13.02 -23.90
C SER A 126 4.38 -13.90 -23.84
N MET A 127 4.55 -14.68 -22.75
CA MET A 127 5.67 -15.63 -22.65
C MET A 127 5.50 -16.80 -23.60
N ILE A 128 4.28 -17.35 -23.74
CA ILE A 128 3.98 -18.46 -24.64
C ILE A 128 4.23 -18.03 -26.11
N LEU A 129 3.73 -16.85 -26.49
CA LEU A 129 3.90 -16.33 -27.86
C LEU A 129 5.37 -16.04 -28.24
N LYS A 130 6.21 -15.73 -27.25
CA LYS A 130 7.65 -15.51 -27.47
C LYS A 130 8.45 -16.80 -27.57
N SER A 131 7.88 -17.92 -27.19
CA SER A 131 8.51 -19.24 -27.25
C SER A 131 8.17 -20.03 -28.52
N LEU A 132 7.27 -19.48 -29.35
CA LEU A 132 6.94 -19.99 -30.72
C LEU A 132 7.80 -19.34 -31.79
#